data_539c3039f27a5fdcc4d57a6f8c0a9558
#
_entry.id   539c3039f27a5fdcc4d57a6f8c0a9558
#
_cell.length_a   1.000
_cell.length_b   1.000
_cell.length_c   1.000
_cell.angle_alpha   90.00
_cell.angle_beta   90.00
_cell.angle_gamma   90.00
#
_symmetry.space_group_name_H-M   'P 1'
#
loop_
_entity.id
_entity.type
_entity.pdbx_description
1 polymer ?
#
loop_
_entity_poly.entity_id
_entity_poly.type
_entity_poly.pdbx_seq_one_letter_code
_entity_poly.pdbx_strand_id
1 'polypeptide(L)'
;EEVSATVEFDANISGVLKSSDNNIWVSVSSGKIAKVSAKDYSIIKENDLSANADATKTLSASFAAAPSITAKGDTLYMSGLATKIYRHIFSTNETKLMVDAKEMVENANIVYNTVAVDPVTEGVYLNTIKGHGDGVSTNQISIFDFSGAAPTFKATYSDCTRYPAGTFFTSNFK
;
A
#
# COMPACT_ATOMS: atom_id res chain seq x y z
N GLU A 1 -28.10 -6.33 -12.53
CA GLU A 1 -27.81 -5.66 -11.25
C GLU A 1 -27.79 -4.16 -11.50
N GLU A 2 -28.45 -3.37 -10.67
CA GLU A 2 -28.42 -1.91 -10.75
C GLU A 2 -27.31 -1.35 -9.86
N VAL A 3 -26.62 -0.31 -10.33
CA VAL A 3 -25.70 0.48 -9.50
C VAL A 3 -26.53 1.31 -8.54
N SER A 4 -26.41 1.05 -7.24
CA SER A 4 -27.22 1.72 -6.21
C SER A 4 -26.68 3.10 -5.84
N ALA A 5 -25.36 3.34 -5.99
CA ALA A 5 -24.73 4.62 -5.72
C ALA A 5 -23.37 4.71 -6.42
N THR A 6 -22.88 5.93 -6.61
CA THR A 6 -21.56 6.24 -7.16
C THR A 6 -20.88 7.28 -6.26
N VAL A 7 -19.60 7.07 -5.97
CA VAL A 7 -18.73 8.04 -5.30
C VAL A 7 -17.68 8.51 -6.31
N GLU A 8 -17.61 9.79 -6.56
CA GLU A 8 -16.68 10.37 -7.53
C GLU A 8 -15.47 10.99 -6.83
N PHE A 9 -14.30 10.84 -7.46
CA PHE A 9 -13.05 11.43 -7.03
C PHE A 9 -12.43 12.23 -8.19
N ASP A 10 -11.53 13.15 -7.85
CA ASP A 10 -10.90 14.09 -8.79
C ASP A 10 -9.83 13.44 -9.71
N ALA A 11 -9.44 12.21 -9.44
CA ALA A 11 -8.45 11.47 -10.23
C ALA A 11 -8.67 9.95 -10.13
N ASN A 12 -7.80 9.17 -10.75
CA ASN A 12 -7.90 7.72 -10.78
C ASN A 12 -7.78 7.10 -9.39
N ILE A 13 -8.67 6.17 -9.07
CA ILE A 13 -8.58 5.35 -7.86
C ILE A 13 -7.44 4.35 -8.01
N SER A 14 -6.53 4.34 -7.06
CA SER A 14 -5.36 3.46 -7.04
C SER A 14 -5.47 2.31 -6.05
N GLY A 15 -6.45 2.34 -5.16
CA GLY A 15 -6.71 1.25 -4.24
C GLY A 15 -8.02 1.42 -3.50
N VAL A 16 -8.66 0.29 -3.23
CA VAL A 16 -9.89 0.19 -2.44
C VAL A 16 -9.73 -0.98 -1.48
N LEU A 17 -9.89 -0.74 -0.18
CA LEU A 17 -9.85 -1.80 0.83
C LEU A 17 -10.93 -1.61 1.89
N LYS A 18 -11.29 -2.72 2.54
CA LYS A 18 -12.12 -2.69 3.73
C LYS A 18 -11.35 -2.10 4.92
N SER A 19 -11.96 -1.16 5.64
CA SER A 19 -11.47 -0.65 6.91
C SER A 19 -11.89 -1.55 8.08
N SER A 20 -11.15 -1.52 9.19
CA SER A 20 -11.46 -2.28 10.41
C SER A 20 -12.80 -1.91 11.05
N ASP A 21 -13.33 -0.74 10.79
CA ASP A 21 -14.64 -0.27 11.24
C ASP A 21 -15.77 -0.54 10.22
N ASN A 22 -15.54 -1.44 9.27
CA ASN A 22 -16.43 -1.82 8.17
C ASN A 22 -16.71 -0.71 7.14
N ASN A 23 -16.01 0.42 7.20
CA ASN A 23 -16.00 1.40 6.13
C ASN A 23 -15.00 1.03 5.03
N ILE A 24 -14.78 1.90 4.09
CA ILE A 24 -13.95 1.67 2.90
C ILE A 24 -12.83 2.70 2.87
N TRP A 25 -11.59 2.24 2.73
CA TRP A 25 -10.46 3.07 2.37
C TRP A 25 -10.35 3.20 0.85
N VAL A 26 -10.18 4.41 0.37
CA VAL A 26 -9.94 4.71 -1.04
C VAL A 26 -8.68 5.55 -1.17
N SER A 27 -7.75 5.13 -2.01
CA SER A 27 -6.60 5.95 -2.41
C SER A 27 -6.78 6.47 -3.83
N VAL A 28 -6.39 7.72 -4.04
CA VAL A 28 -6.57 8.45 -5.29
C VAL A 28 -5.21 8.94 -5.79
N SER A 29 -4.96 8.82 -7.08
CA SER A 29 -3.67 9.15 -7.69
C SER A 29 -3.30 10.64 -7.64
N SER A 30 -4.26 11.51 -7.31
CA SER A 30 -4.00 12.92 -7.00
C SER A 30 -3.26 13.15 -5.67
N GLY A 31 -3.10 12.12 -4.86
CA GLY A 31 -2.47 12.20 -3.54
C GLY A 31 -3.46 12.22 -2.38
N LYS A 32 -4.68 11.77 -2.61
CA LYS A 32 -5.71 11.74 -1.58
C LYS A 32 -5.95 10.34 -1.03
N ILE A 33 -6.28 10.28 0.24
CA ILE A 33 -6.77 9.08 0.93
C ILE A 33 -8.10 9.44 1.58
N ALA A 34 -9.16 8.75 1.19
CA ALA A 34 -10.50 8.96 1.70
C ALA A 34 -10.99 7.75 2.51
N LYS A 35 -11.82 8.03 3.52
CA LYS A 35 -12.64 7.06 4.20
C LYS A 35 -14.08 7.24 3.77
N VAL A 36 -14.67 6.22 3.17
CA VAL A 36 -16.04 6.22 2.64
C VAL A 36 -16.93 5.35 3.51
N SER A 37 -18.10 5.83 3.84
CA SER A 37 -19.12 5.10 4.57
C SER A 37 -19.66 3.95 3.72
N ALA A 38 -19.62 2.72 4.23
CA ALA A 38 -20.25 1.58 3.56
C ALA A 38 -21.79 1.56 3.72
N LYS A 39 -22.34 2.46 4.54
CA LYS A 39 -23.79 2.52 4.80
C LYS A 39 -24.53 3.39 3.78
N ASP A 40 -23.98 4.56 3.47
CA ASP A 40 -24.63 5.59 2.64
C ASP A 40 -23.72 6.15 1.55
N TYR A 41 -22.50 5.60 1.45
CA TYR A 41 -21.47 5.94 0.46
C TYR A 41 -20.97 7.39 0.52
N SER A 42 -21.22 8.10 1.63
CA SER A 42 -20.66 9.43 1.84
C SER A 42 -19.17 9.38 2.15
N ILE A 43 -18.43 10.41 1.76
CA ILE A 43 -17.04 10.59 2.18
C ILE A 43 -17.04 11.09 3.62
N ILE A 44 -16.60 10.24 4.55
CA ILE A 44 -16.54 10.56 5.99
C ILE A 44 -15.44 11.59 6.26
N LYS A 45 -14.26 11.37 5.67
CA LYS A 45 -13.10 12.25 5.79
C LYS A 45 -12.16 11.98 4.62
N GLU A 46 -11.46 13.01 4.18
CA GLU A 46 -10.39 12.93 3.19
C GLU A 46 -9.14 13.62 3.72
N ASN A 47 -7.99 12.99 3.51
CA ASN A 47 -6.66 13.57 3.75
C ASN A 47 -5.98 13.83 2.41
N ASP A 48 -5.35 14.98 2.30
CA ASP A 48 -4.61 15.40 1.10
C ASP A 48 -3.10 15.34 1.39
N LEU A 49 -2.38 14.51 0.64
CA LEU A 49 -0.94 14.30 0.70
C LEU A 49 -0.19 15.03 -0.41
N SER A 50 -0.88 15.82 -1.26
CA SER A 50 -0.31 16.45 -2.47
C SER A 50 0.89 17.37 -2.17
N ALA A 51 0.98 17.92 -0.96
CA ALA A 51 2.12 18.69 -0.50
C ALA A 51 3.42 17.84 -0.37
N ASN A 52 3.30 16.51 -0.29
CA ASN A 52 4.42 15.57 -0.29
C ASN A 52 4.44 14.80 -1.63
N ALA A 53 5.15 15.34 -2.60
CA ALA A 53 5.19 14.79 -3.96
C ALA A 53 5.70 13.33 -4.01
N ASP A 54 6.62 12.94 -3.14
CA ASP A 54 7.13 11.57 -3.10
C ASP A 54 6.12 10.60 -2.49
N ALA A 55 5.40 11.00 -1.44
CA ALA A 55 4.30 10.20 -0.90
C ALA A 55 3.16 10.07 -1.91
N THR A 56 2.81 11.16 -2.60
CA THR A 56 1.78 11.15 -3.66
C THR A 56 2.12 10.14 -4.77
N LYS A 57 3.37 10.04 -5.19
CA LYS A 57 3.80 9.05 -6.20
C LYS A 57 3.52 7.61 -5.77
N THR A 58 3.51 7.31 -4.47
CA THR A 58 3.20 5.96 -3.99
C THR A 58 1.73 5.61 -4.10
N LEU A 59 0.85 6.58 -4.33
CA LEU A 59 -0.57 6.39 -4.59
C LEU A 59 -0.90 6.29 -6.09
N SER A 60 0.09 6.34 -6.97
CA SER A 60 -0.14 6.21 -8.40
C SER A 60 -0.63 4.81 -8.74
N ALA A 61 -1.80 4.73 -9.38
CA ALA A 61 -2.25 3.51 -10.01
C ALA A 61 -1.58 3.39 -11.38
N SER A 62 -0.96 2.25 -11.65
CA SER A 62 -0.37 2.01 -12.95
C SER A 62 -0.80 0.64 -13.48
N PHE A 63 0.05 -0.36 -13.47
CA PHE A 63 -0.24 -1.66 -14.07
C PHE A 63 -0.47 -2.77 -13.03
N ALA A 64 -0.63 -2.39 -11.77
CA ALA A 64 -0.66 -3.37 -10.70
C ALA A 64 -2.05 -3.97 -10.49
N ALA A 65 -2.05 -5.24 -10.12
CA ALA A 65 -3.25 -5.98 -9.77
C ALA A 65 -3.68 -5.78 -8.30
N ALA A 66 -2.81 -5.22 -7.47
CA ALA A 66 -3.06 -5.00 -6.04
C ALA A 66 -3.22 -3.49 -5.74
N PRO A 67 -3.97 -3.13 -4.69
CA PRO A 67 -4.06 -1.75 -4.23
C PRO A 67 -2.70 -1.16 -3.89
N SER A 68 -2.49 0.13 -4.13
CA SER A 68 -1.27 0.86 -3.76
C SER A 68 -1.16 1.11 -2.26
N ILE A 69 -2.22 0.85 -1.51
CA ILE A 69 -2.31 1.01 -0.06
C ILE A 69 -2.66 -0.31 0.64
N THR A 70 -2.24 -0.44 1.87
CA THR A 70 -2.70 -1.44 2.83
C THR A 70 -2.95 -0.77 4.17
N ALA A 71 -3.81 -1.34 5.01
CA ALA A 71 -4.19 -0.69 6.25
C ALA A 71 -4.31 -1.67 7.43
N LYS A 72 -3.92 -1.20 8.62
CA LYS A 72 -4.28 -1.80 9.89
C LYS A 72 -4.81 -0.70 10.84
N GLY A 73 -6.08 -0.79 11.20
CA GLY A 73 -6.74 0.26 11.97
C GLY A 73 -6.71 1.60 11.25
N ASP A 74 -6.16 2.61 11.89
CA ASP A 74 -6.02 3.98 11.39
C ASP A 74 -4.70 4.24 10.65
N THR A 75 -3.82 3.23 10.63
CA THR A 75 -2.50 3.31 10.00
C THR A 75 -2.55 2.68 8.61
N LEU A 76 -2.17 3.45 7.61
CA LEU A 76 -2.03 2.99 6.23
C LEU A 76 -0.57 2.96 5.83
N TYR A 77 -0.21 1.97 5.02
CA TYR A 77 1.09 1.90 4.35
C TYR A 77 0.89 1.96 2.84
N MET A 78 1.78 2.66 2.16
CA MET A 78 1.71 2.87 0.72
C MET A 78 3.10 2.78 0.10
N SER A 79 3.18 2.17 -1.06
CA SER A 79 4.42 2.01 -1.82
C SER A 79 4.23 2.34 -3.31
N GLY A 80 3.09 2.01 -3.88
CA GLY A 80 2.83 2.23 -5.29
C GLY A 80 3.85 1.50 -6.17
N LEU A 81 4.48 2.23 -7.08
CA LEU A 81 5.56 1.74 -7.95
C LEU A 81 6.96 2.06 -7.40
N ALA A 82 7.05 2.63 -6.22
CA ALA A 82 8.31 3.02 -5.61
C ALA A 82 8.82 1.95 -4.64
N THR A 83 10.13 1.88 -4.44
CA THR A 83 10.75 1.06 -3.38
C THR A 83 10.61 1.67 -2.00
N LYS A 84 10.15 2.92 -1.92
CA LYS A 84 9.87 3.65 -0.69
C LYS A 84 8.54 3.23 -0.09
N ILE A 85 8.53 2.92 1.21
CA ILE A 85 7.31 2.67 1.98
C ILE A 85 7.03 3.90 2.84
N TYR A 86 5.86 4.51 2.64
CA TYR A 86 5.35 5.56 3.51
C TYR A 86 4.29 5.00 4.47
N ARG A 87 4.28 5.54 5.69
CA ARG A 87 3.20 5.35 6.66
C ARG A 87 2.38 6.63 6.74
N HIS A 88 1.06 6.48 6.72
CA HIS A 88 0.11 7.56 6.94
C HIS A 88 -0.80 7.22 8.11
N ILE A 89 -0.89 8.11 9.09
CA ILE A 89 -1.84 8.02 10.21
C ILE A 89 -3.01 8.93 9.87
N PHE A 90 -4.15 8.32 9.58
CA PHE A 90 -5.28 9.03 8.98
C PHE A 90 -5.94 10.04 9.92
N SER A 91 -6.07 9.73 11.22
CA SER A 91 -6.67 10.64 12.21
C SER A 91 -5.88 11.94 12.35
N THR A 92 -4.55 11.86 12.35
CA THR A 92 -3.64 13.02 12.54
C THR A 92 -3.19 13.66 11.23
N ASN A 93 -3.47 13.03 10.08
CA ASN A 93 -2.97 13.44 8.77
C ASN A 93 -1.42 13.45 8.69
N GLU A 94 -0.76 12.59 9.46
CA GLU A 94 0.70 12.51 9.49
C GLU A 94 1.20 11.49 8.47
N THR A 95 2.09 11.92 7.57
CA THR A 95 2.73 11.06 6.58
C THR A 95 4.24 11.05 6.79
N LYS A 96 4.84 9.85 6.90
CA LYS A 96 6.26 9.67 7.15
C LYS A 96 6.86 8.60 6.24
N LEU A 97 8.03 8.88 5.65
CA LEU A 97 8.86 7.86 5.01
C LEU A 97 9.36 6.89 6.08
N MET A 98 9.09 5.61 5.90
CA MET A 98 9.56 4.56 6.81
C MET A 98 10.87 3.96 6.33
N VAL A 99 10.97 3.62 5.05
CA VAL A 99 12.15 3.00 4.45
C VAL A 99 12.16 3.17 2.94
N ASP A 100 13.35 3.21 2.35
CA ASP A 100 13.56 2.87 0.96
C ASP A 100 14.10 1.42 0.92
N ALA A 101 13.30 0.47 0.46
CA ALA A 101 13.63 -0.95 0.52
C ALA A 101 14.94 -1.27 -0.21
N LYS A 102 15.27 -0.56 -1.29
CA LYS A 102 16.53 -0.76 -2.04
C LYS A 102 17.80 -0.45 -1.22
N GLU A 103 17.67 0.33 -0.13
CA GLU A 103 18.79 0.65 0.76
C GLU A 103 19.07 -0.49 1.77
N MET A 104 18.10 -1.39 1.96
CA MET A 104 18.17 -2.46 2.95
C MET A 104 18.16 -3.87 2.33
N VAL A 105 17.63 -4.00 1.12
CA VAL A 105 17.43 -5.30 0.46
C VAL A 105 18.10 -5.27 -0.91
N GLU A 106 19.04 -6.16 -1.09
CA GLU A 106 19.76 -6.29 -2.37
C GLU A 106 18.78 -6.67 -3.50
N ASN A 107 18.94 -6.06 -4.66
CA ASN A 107 18.09 -6.26 -5.84
C ASN A 107 16.60 -5.84 -5.70
N ALA A 108 16.23 -5.12 -4.65
CA ALA A 108 14.88 -4.59 -4.48
C ALA A 108 14.68 -3.30 -5.28
N ASN A 109 14.66 -3.38 -6.62
CA ASN A 109 14.70 -2.19 -7.47
C ASN A 109 13.33 -1.73 -7.98
N ILE A 110 12.40 -2.66 -8.16
CA ILE A 110 11.08 -2.37 -8.75
C ILE A 110 9.98 -2.99 -7.88
N VAL A 111 8.91 -2.24 -7.72
CA VAL A 111 7.67 -2.61 -7.00
C VAL A 111 6.47 -2.42 -7.92
N TYR A 112 5.46 -3.27 -7.78
CA TYR A 112 4.19 -3.18 -8.51
C TYR A 112 3.00 -3.16 -7.54
N ASN A 113 2.85 -2.08 -6.74
CA ASN A 113 1.75 -1.91 -5.77
C ASN A 113 1.54 -3.16 -4.88
N THR A 114 2.60 -3.64 -4.26
CA THR A 114 2.58 -4.94 -3.61
C THR A 114 2.88 -4.85 -2.12
N VAL A 115 2.62 -3.69 -1.51
CA VAL A 115 2.73 -3.53 -0.07
C VAL A 115 1.51 -4.15 0.62
N ALA A 116 1.76 -4.93 1.67
CA ALA A 116 0.70 -5.51 2.48
C ALA A 116 1.10 -5.54 3.96
N VAL A 117 0.17 -5.24 4.86
CA VAL A 117 0.37 -5.36 6.31
C VAL A 117 -0.31 -6.62 6.80
N ASP A 118 0.43 -7.45 7.54
CA ASP A 118 -0.12 -8.60 8.24
C ASP A 118 -1.01 -8.11 9.40
N PRO A 119 -2.31 -8.44 9.40
CA PRO A 119 -3.23 -7.95 10.42
C PRO A 119 -2.97 -8.53 11.82
N VAL A 120 -2.16 -9.59 11.92
CA VAL A 120 -1.85 -10.26 13.19
C VAL A 120 -0.50 -9.79 13.74
N THR A 121 0.56 -9.87 12.92
CA THR A 121 1.94 -9.59 13.36
C THR A 121 2.36 -8.14 13.14
N GLU A 122 1.58 -7.36 12.37
CA GLU A 122 1.89 -5.99 11.96
C GLU A 122 3.12 -5.87 11.04
N GLY A 123 3.70 -6.99 10.63
CA GLY A 123 4.77 -7.01 9.63
C GLY A 123 4.30 -6.39 8.31
N VAL A 124 5.11 -5.53 7.73
CA VAL A 124 4.83 -4.92 6.42
C VAL A 124 5.63 -5.64 5.35
N TYR A 125 4.92 -6.25 4.43
CA TYR A 125 5.45 -7.07 3.34
C TYR A 125 5.54 -6.23 2.08
N LEU A 126 6.67 -6.30 1.39
CA LEU A 126 6.89 -5.65 0.11
C LEU A 126 7.45 -6.65 -0.89
N ASN A 127 6.80 -6.79 -2.03
CA ASN A 127 7.28 -7.62 -3.12
C ASN A 127 8.08 -6.77 -4.09
N THR A 128 9.27 -7.23 -4.46
CA THR A 128 10.17 -6.52 -5.36
C THR A 128 10.76 -7.44 -6.42
N ILE A 129 11.18 -6.84 -7.52
CA ILE A 129 11.98 -7.50 -8.55
C ILE A 129 13.25 -6.70 -8.82
N LYS A 130 14.29 -7.36 -9.32
CA LYS A 130 15.55 -6.70 -9.71
C LYS A 130 15.39 -5.79 -10.93
N GLY A 131 14.56 -6.19 -11.88
CA GLY A 131 14.37 -5.43 -13.12
C GLY A 131 13.41 -6.12 -14.08
N HIS A 132 13.20 -5.52 -15.24
CA HIS A 132 12.43 -6.12 -16.33
C HIS A 132 13.25 -7.13 -17.12
N GLY A 133 12.63 -7.90 -18.00
CA GLY A 133 13.27 -8.97 -18.74
C GLY A 133 13.79 -10.05 -17.81
N ASP A 134 15.05 -10.42 -17.93
CA ASP A 134 15.68 -11.45 -17.09
C ASP A 134 15.73 -11.06 -15.59
N GLY A 135 15.68 -9.77 -15.30
CA GLY A 135 15.63 -9.26 -13.91
C GLY A 135 14.37 -9.63 -13.14
N VAL A 136 13.31 -10.06 -13.80
CA VAL A 136 12.08 -10.57 -13.19
C VAL A 136 12.31 -11.87 -12.40
N SER A 137 13.26 -12.70 -12.84
CA SER A 137 13.60 -13.95 -12.17
C SER A 137 14.18 -13.73 -10.78
N THR A 138 14.73 -12.55 -10.49
CA THR A 138 15.15 -12.16 -9.16
C THR A 138 14.02 -11.41 -8.48
N ASN A 139 13.12 -12.16 -7.86
CA ASN A 139 11.97 -11.64 -7.13
C ASN A 139 12.06 -12.00 -5.64
N GLN A 140 11.49 -11.13 -4.81
CA GLN A 140 11.63 -11.24 -3.37
C GLN A 140 10.39 -10.71 -2.67
N ILE A 141 10.09 -11.30 -1.52
CA ILE A 141 9.14 -10.78 -0.54
C ILE A 141 9.93 -10.39 0.69
N SER A 142 9.98 -9.12 1.00
CA SER A 142 10.72 -8.58 2.15
C SER A 142 9.76 -8.14 3.24
N ILE A 143 10.13 -8.38 4.50
CA ILE A 143 9.31 -8.09 5.67
C ILE A 143 10.02 -7.04 6.51
N PHE A 144 9.28 -5.97 6.81
CA PHE A 144 9.72 -4.88 7.68
C PHE A 144 8.84 -4.78 8.93
N ASP A 145 9.43 -4.36 10.03
CA ASP A 145 8.74 -4.01 11.25
C ASP A 145 8.92 -2.50 11.50
N PHE A 146 7.80 -1.80 11.63
CA PHE A 146 7.75 -0.36 11.86
C PHE A 146 7.17 0.00 13.25
N SER A 147 7.08 -0.96 14.15
CA SER A 147 6.59 -0.74 15.53
C SER A 147 7.57 0.07 16.39
N GLY A 148 8.86 0.00 16.09
CA GLY A 148 9.91 0.71 16.81
C GLY A 148 10.15 2.15 16.32
N ALA A 149 11.10 2.83 16.97
CA ALA A 149 11.53 4.18 16.60
C ALA A 149 12.22 4.22 15.23
N ALA A 150 12.88 3.14 14.84
CA ALA A 150 13.50 2.96 13.53
C ALA A 150 12.92 1.72 12.82
N PRO A 151 12.86 1.71 11.48
CA PRO A 151 12.49 0.55 10.72
C PRO A 151 13.46 -0.61 10.98
N THR A 152 12.93 -1.82 11.10
CA THR A 152 13.72 -3.03 11.23
C THR A 152 13.42 -3.97 10.06
N PHE A 153 14.44 -4.36 9.33
CA PHE A 153 14.36 -5.43 8.35
C PHE A 153 14.33 -6.79 9.07
N LYS A 154 13.35 -7.62 8.78
CA LYS A 154 13.16 -8.93 9.45
C LYS A 154 13.63 -10.10 8.61
N ALA A 155 13.23 -10.15 7.36
CA ALA A 155 13.53 -11.27 6.47
C ALA A 155 13.29 -10.91 5.00
N THR A 156 13.95 -11.65 4.11
CA THR A 156 13.64 -11.70 2.69
C THR A 156 13.46 -13.16 2.27
N TYR A 157 12.43 -13.42 1.49
CA TYR A 157 12.19 -14.68 0.81
C TYR A 157 12.37 -14.45 -0.68
N SER A 158 13.27 -15.21 -1.31
CA SER A 158 13.57 -15.12 -2.74
C SER A 158 12.88 -16.21 -3.52
N ASP A 159 12.66 -15.99 -4.80
CA ASP A 159 12.13 -16.96 -5.76
C ASP A 159 10.76 -17.55 -5.41
N CYS A 160 9.95 -16.76 -4.67
CA CYS A 160 8.62 -17.19 -4.24
C CYS A 160 7.60 -17.23 -5.40
N THR A 161 7.82 -16.43 -6.43
CA THR A 161 6.95 -16.29 -7.60
C THR A 161 7.75 -15.73 -8.78
N ARG A 162 7.17 -15.76 -9.97
CA ARG A 162 7.80 -15.15 -11.15
C ARG A 162 7.47 -13.65 -11.25
N TYR A 163 6.23 -13.27 -10.89
CA TYR A 163 5.76 -11.89 -10.86
C TYR A 163 4.97 -11.68 -9.57
N PRO A 164 5.54 -11.02 -8.57
CA PRO A 164 4.82 -10.74 -7.34
C PRO A 164 3.78 -9.64 -7.59
N ALA A 165 2.52 -10.05 -7.76
CA ALA A 165 1.42 -9.15 -8.08
C ALA A 165 0.65 -8.66 -6.84
N GLY A 166 0.83 -9.30 -5.69
CA GLY A 166 0.19 -8.92 -4.43
C GLY A 166 0.43 -9.93 -3.33
N THR A 167 0.34 -9.49 -2.10
CA THR A 167 0.36 -10.32 -0.89
C THR A 167 -0.97 -10.18 -0.18
N PHE A 168 -1.61 -11.30 0.12
CA PHE A 168 -2.91 -11.35 0.79
C PHE A 168 -2.85 -12.30 1.99
N PHE A 169 -3.41 -11.88 3.12
CA PHE A 169 -3.49 -12.68 4.33
C PHE A 169 -4.88 -13.28 4.48
N THR A 170 -4.95 -14.57 4.79
CA THR A 170 -6.24 -15.29 4.92
C THR A 170 -7.16 -14.70 5.98
N SER A 171 -6.62 -14.05 7.00
CA SER A 171 -7.37 -13.34 8.03
C SER A 171 -8.17 -12.12 7.50
N ASN A 172 -7.82 -11.60 6.31
CA ASN A 172 -8.54 -10.51 5.67
C ASN A 172 -9.87 -10.95 5.05
N PHE A 173 -10.10 -12.26 4.95
CA PHE A 173 -11.29 -12.88 4.32
C PHE A 173 -12.27 -13.48 5.33
N LYS A 174 -12.09 -13.21 6.62
CA LYS A 174 -12.97 -13.67 7.70
C LYS A 174 -14.00 -12.63 8.08
#